data_1161db3209739a35ba8947c35d529459
#
_entry.id   1161db3209739a35ba8947c35d529459
#
_cell.length_a   1.000
_cell.length_b   1.000
_cell.length_c   1.000
_cell.angle_alpha   90.00
_cell.angle_beta   90.00
_cell.angle_gamma   90.00
#
_symmetry.space_group_name_H-M   'P 1'
#
loop_
_entity.id
_entity.type
_entity.pdbx_description
1 polymer ?
#
loop_
_entity_poly.entity_id
_entity_poly.type
_entity_poly.pdbx_seq_one_letter_code
_entity_poly.pdbx_strand_id
1 'polypeptide(L)'
;MINHEFDIIRVLIASQDDEMIKKLILCLTENAYETVTVNNKTDARKNLLSFQPHILLVDRQIPTMNSLDLCREFHNACNIPILMLSNDDNIVDKVLSLEIGCDDFMTKDFDSRELIARIRAIVRRSHSNIPDLSTLSGTSPSADSDSSAKC
;
A
#
# COMPACT_ATOMS: atom_id res chain seq x y z
N MET A 1 -9.79 -13.88 -17.71
CA MET A 1 -9.64 -13.77 -17.38
C MET A 1 -9.38 -13.62 -16.60
N ILE A 2 -9.39 -13.49 -16.36
CA ILE A 2 -8.94 -13.36 -15.88
C ILE A 2 -8.89 -13.10 -14.68
N ASN A 3 -8.73 -12.62 -13.96
CA ASN A 3 -8.49 -12.28 -12.91
C ASN A 3 -9.46 -11.53 -12.36
N HIS A 4 -10.38 -11.92 -11.90
CA HIS A 4 -11.38 -11.22 -11.37
C HIS A 4 -11.04 -10.58 -10.12
N GLU A 5 -10.15 -11.07 -9.40
CA GLU A 5 -9.85 -10.45 -8.18
C GLU A 5 -9.34 -9.11 -8.36
N PHE A 6 -8.82 -8.81 -9.50
CA PHE A 6 -8.28 -7.51 -9.72
C PHE A 6 -9.10 -6.67 -10.60
N ASP A 7 -10.34 -6.97 -10.76
CA ASP A 7 -11.17 -6.14 -11.55
C ASP A 7 -11.18 -4.74 -10.99
N ILE A 8 -11.23 -4.59 -9.70
CA ILE A 8 -11.19 -3.27 -9.10
C ILE A 8 -10.19 -3.28 -7.97
N ILE A 9 -9.15 -2.48 -8.13
CA ILE A 9 -8.16 -2.37 -7.08
C ILE A 9 -8.57 -1.26 -6.14
N ARG A 10 -8.56 -1.55 -4.86
CA ARG A 10 -8.97 -0.62 -3.84
C ARG A 10 -7.74 -0.05 -3.15
N VAL A 11 -7.66 1.27 -3.12
CA VAL A 11 -6.50 1.97 -2.59
C VAL A 11 -6.90 2.79 -1.37
N LEU A 12 -6.26 2.55 -0.25
CA LEU A 12 -6.50 3.33 0.94
C LEU A 12 -5.41 4.40 1.01
N ILE A 13 -5.81 5.65 1.14
CA ILE A 13 -4.88 6.77 1.15
C ILE A 13 -4.88 7.39 2.53
N ALA A 14 -3.73 7.45 3.19
CA ALA A 14 -3.60 8.07 4.49
C ALA A 14 -2.83 9.38 4.33
N SER A 15 -3.53 10.50 4.36
CA SER A 15 -2.91 11.80 4.14
C SER A 15 -3.83 12.93 4.58
N GLN A 16 -3.25 14.10 4.81
CA GLN A 16 -4.01 15.31 5.02
C GLN A 16 -3.58 16.37 4.03
N ASP A 17 -2.75 16.02 3.07
CA ASP A 17 -2.25 16.95 2.08
C ASP A 17 -3.27 17.04 0.95
N ASP A 18 -4.10 18.07 0.94
CA ASP A 18 -5.20 18.17 0.00
C ASP A 18 -4.75 18.14 -1.44
N GLU A 19 -3.64 18.75 -1.75
CA GLU A 19 -3.19 18.77 -3.14
C GLU A 19 -2.77 17.39 -3.59
N MET A 20 -2.05 16.67 -2.73
CA MET A 20 -1.64 15.33 -3.08
C MET A 20 -2.85 14.43 -3.19
N ILE A 21 -3.80 14.57 -2.27
CA ILE A 21 -5.00 13.73 -2.30
C ILE A 21 -5.76 13.94 -3.59
N LYS A 22 -5.93 15.18 -4.02
CA LYS A 22 -6.64 15.44 -5.26
C LYS A 22 -5.91 14.83 -6.45
N LYS A 23 -4.61 14.98 -6.48
CA LYS A 23 -3.82 14.44 -7.57
C LYS A 23 -3.94 12.92 -7.61
N LEU A 24 -3.87 12.29 -6.43
CA LEU A 24 -3.97 10.85 -6.34
C LEU A 24 -5.35 10.38 -6.77
N ILE A 25 -6.40 11.01 -6.28
CA ILE A 25 -7.75 10.57 -6.60
C ILE A 25 -8.00 10.68 -8.10
N LEU A 26 -7.56 11.78 -8.71
CA LEU A 26 -7.75 11.94 -10.13
C LEU A 26 -7.04 10.84 -10.91
N CYS A 27 -5.78 10.62 -10.57
CA CYS A 27 -4.99 9.62 -11.25
C CYS A 27 -5.58 8.22 -11.08
N LEU A 28 -5.96 7.89 -9.85
CA LEU A 28 -6.44 6.55 -9.58
C LEU A 28 -7.82 6.31 -10.17
N THR A 29 -8.68 7.32 -10.11
CA THR A 29 -10.01 7.19 -10.69
C THR A 29 -9.93 7.01 -12.20
N GLU A 30 -9.02 7.70 -12.84
CA GLU A 30 -8.86 7.55 -14.28
C GLU A 30 -8.41 6.15 -14.65
N ASN A 31 -7.85 5.43 -13.73
CA ASN A 31 -7.42 4.06 -13.97
C ASN A 31 -8.39 3.04 -13.38
N ALA A 32 -9.58 3.50 -13.01
CA ALA A 32 -10.66 2.66 -12.51
C ALA A 32 -10.35 2.00 -11.16
N TYR A 33 -9.57 2.68 -10.33
CA TYR A 33 -9.31 2.20 -8.98
C TYR A 33 -10.30 2.89 -8.03
N GLU A 34 -10.66 2.19 -6.97
CA GLU A 34 -11.50 2.78 -5.95
C GLU A 34 -10.62 3.30 -4.83
N THR A 35 -11.00 4.41 -4.23
CA THR A 35 -10.16 5.02 -3.20
C THR A 35 -10.97 5.40 -1.99
N VAL A 36 -10.33 5.34 -0.83
CA VAL A 36 -10.85 5.90 0.41
C VAL A 36 -9.70 6.65 1.03
N THR A 37 -9.96 7.85 1.55
CA THR A 37 -8.92 8.66 2.17
C THR A 37 -9.20 8.79 3.65
N VAL A 38 -8.17 8.62 4.46
CA VAL A 38 -8.27 8.75 5.90
C VAL A 38 -7.14 9.65 6.40
N ASN A 39 -7.31 10.24 7.57
CA ASN A 39 -6.26 11.09 8.12
C ASN A 39 -5.96 10.80 9.59
N ASN A 40 -6.38 9.67 10.08
CA ASN A 40 -6.03 9.26 11.44
C ASN A 40 -6.02 7.75 11.54
N LYS A 41 -5.40 7.25 12.60
CA LYS A 41 -5.22 5.82 12.76
C LYS A 41 -6.52 5.06 12.95
N THR A 42 -7.45 5.65 13.67
CA THR A 42 -8.72 4.97 13.94
C THR A 42 -9.45 4.69 12.64
N ASP A 43 -9.54 5.69 11.78
CA ASP A 43 -10.23 5.52 10.51
C ASP A 43 -9.44 4.59 9.59
N ALA A 44 -8.12 4.63 9.65
CA ALA A 44 -7.31 3.73 8.85
C ALA A 44 -7.59 2.29 9.25
N ARG A 45 -7.65 2.01 10.55
CA ARG A 45 -7.93 0.65 11.01
C ARG A 45 -9.32 0.19 10.62
N LYS A 46 -10.30 1.08 10.74
CA LYS A 46 -11.64 0.72 10.37
C LYS A 46 -11.73 0.36 8.91
N ASN A 47 -11.07 1.12 8.07
CA ASN A 47 -11.11 0.87 6.65
C ASN A 47 -10.30 -0.34 6.22
N LEU A 48 -9.32 -0.73 7.00
CA LEU A 48 -8.61 -1.95 6.72
C LEU A 48 -9.60 -3.11 6.72
N LEU A 49 -10.56 -3.08 7.63
CA LEU A 49 -11.56 -4.14 7.73
C LEU A 49 -12.72 -3.94 6.79
N SER A 50 -13.26 -2.75 6.70
CA SER A 50 -14.47 -2.53 5.94
C SER A 50 -14.22 -2.33 4.45
N PHE A 51 -13.18 -1.63 4.09
CA PHE A 51 -12.90 -1.35 2.70
C PHE A 51 -12.05 -2.46 2.08
N GLN A 52 -11.26 -3.12 2.89
CA GLN A 52 -10.38 -4.20 2.47
C GLN A 52 -9.49 -3.77 1.32
N PRO A 53 -8.62 -2.81 1.54
CA PRO A 53 -7.79 -2.28 0.47
C PRO A 53 -6.75 -3.28 -0.02
N HIS A 54 -6.35 -3.14 -1.26
CA HIS A 54 -5.29 -3.96 -1.83
C HIS A 54 -3.93 -3.30 -1.59
N ILE A 55 -3.92 -2.00 -1.34
CA ILE A 55 -2.65 -1.30 -1.12
C ILE A 55 -2.92 -0.07 -0.27
N LEU A 56 -1.96 0.31 0.54
CA LEU A 56 -2.02 1.51 1.36
C LEU A 56 -1.00 2.51 0.83
N LEU A 57 -1.46 3.73 0.52
CA LEU A 57 -0.55 4.82 0.16
C LEU A 57 -0.49 5.74 1.37
N VAL A 58 0.70 5.97 1.91
CA VAL A 58 0.85 6.73 3.14
C VAL A 58 1.67 7.97 2.91
N ASP A 59 1.17 9.09 3.36
CA ASP A 59 1.88 10.36 3.33
C ASP A 59 2.88 10.37 4.48
N ARG A 60 4.17 10.50 4.17
CA ARG A 60 5.20 10.51 5.19
C ARG A 60 5.02 11.67 6.16
N GLN A 61 4.58 12.82 5.68
CA GLN A 61 4.47 14.02 6.48
C GLN A 61 3.05 14.30 6.94
N ILE A 62 2.30 13.30 7.29
CA ILE A 62 0.94 13.55 7.75
C ILE A 62 1.00 14.04 9.18
N PRO A 63 0.42 15.19 9.47
CA PRO A 63 0.58 15.79 10.80
C PRO A 63 -0.27 15.14 11.89
N THR A 64 -1.30 14.43 11.52
CA THR A 64 -2.24 13.92 12.51
C THR A 64 -1.90 12.53 13.02
N MET A 65 -0.84 11.93 12.51
CA MET A 65 -0.44 10.63 13.02
C MET A 65 1.00 10.37 12.62
N ASN A 66 1.60 9.38 13.24
CA ASN A 66 2.96 9.00 12.90
C ASN A 66 2.87 7.99 11.75
N SER A 67 3.33 8.40 10.56
CA SER A 67 3.20 7.56 9.38
C SER A 67 4.00 6.27 9.48
N LEU A 68 5.15 6.31 10.13
CA LEU A 68 5.97 5.12 10.26
C LEU A 68 5.32 4.11 11.21
N ASP A 69 4.64 4.60 12.24
CA ASP A 69 3.93 3.72 13.13
C ASP A 69 2.77 3.06 12.43
N LEU A 70 2.08 3.82 11.59
CA LEU A 70 0.97 3.26 10.83
C LEU A 70 1.47 2.16 9.90
N CYS A 71 2.60 2.38 9.24
CA CYS A 71 3.16 1.39 8.36
C CYS A 71 3.56 0.13 9.12
N ARG A 72 4.17 0.31 10.28
CA ARG A 72 4.59 -0.83 11.06
C ARG A 72 3.37 -1.63 11.50
N GLU A 73 2.33 -0.94 11.93
CA GLU A 73 1.13 -1.59 12.39
C GLU A 73 0.45 -2.36 11.26
N PHE A 74 0.33 -1.75 10.10
CA PHE A 74 -0.33 -2.41 8.97
C PHE A 74 0.52 -3.58 8.46
N HIS A 75 1.82 -3.41 8.45
CA HIS A 75 2.69 -4.48 7.99
C HIS A 75 2.57 -5.70 8.91
N ASN A 76 2.46 -5.46 10.21
CA ASN A 76 2.36 -6.56 11.16
C ASN A 76 0.98 -7.19 11.22
N ALA A 77 -0.05 -6.39 11.01
CA ALA A 77 -1.40 -6.91 11.13
C ALA A 77 -1.90 -7.60 9.87
N CYS A 78 -1.47 -7.12 8.73
CA CYS A 78 -1.94 -7.63 7.48
C CYS A 78 -0.85 -7.57 6.50
N ASN A 79 -0.89 -8.29 5.49
CA ASN A 79 0.14 -8.26 4.52
C ASN A 79 -0.17 -7.43 3.31
N ILE A 80 -0.94 -6.38 3.43
CA ILE A 80 -1.17 -5.56 2.26
C ILE A 80 0.05 -4.71 2.00
N PRO A 81 0.39 -4.48 0.77
CA PRO A 81 1.56 -3.69 0.45
C PRO A 81 1.38 -2.22 0.76
N ILE A 82 2.47 -1.53 1.02
CA ILE A 82 2.47 -0.14 1.42
C ILE A 82 3.42 0.65 0.55
N LEU A 83 2.93 1.76 -0.01
CA LEU A 83 3.77 2.68 -0.76
C LEU A 83 3.81 4.00 0.00
N MET A 84 4.98 4.46 0.35
CA MET A 84 5.16 5.70 1.10
C MET A 84 5.39 6.85 0.13
N LEU A 85 4.71 7.98 0.37
CA LEU A 85 4.89 9.17 -0.45
C LEU A 85 5.44 10.28 0.45
N SER A 86 6.50 10.94 0.02
CA SER A 86 7.18 11.92 0.84
C SER A 86 7.44 13.21 0.09
N ASN A 87 7.58 14.30 0.82
CA ASN A 87 7.90 15.58 0.21
C ASN A 87 9.26 15.57 -0.43
N ASP A 88 10.18 14.80 0.09
CA ASP A 88 11.52 14.83 -0.47
C ASP A 88 12.11 13.43 -0.55
N ASP A 89 13.26 13.34 -1.18
CA ASP A 89 13.88 12.06 -1.43
C ASP A 89 14.99 11.83 -0.41
N ASN A 90 14.72 12.06 0.83
CA ASN A 90 15.71 11.89 1.88
C ASN A 90 16.08 10.42 2.03
N ILE A 91 17.35 10.10 1.86
CA ILE A 91 17.79 8.72 1.84
C ILE A 91 17.56 8.03 3.18
N VAL A 92 17.70 8.77 4.27
CA VAL A 92 17.51 8.19 5.60
C VAL A 92 16.04 7.80 5.79
N ASP A 93 15.13 8.67 5.41
CA ASP A 93 13.71 8.37 5.52
C ASP A 93 13.35 7.21 4.61
N LYS A 94 13.93 7.16 3.42
CA LYS A 94 13.65 6.12 2.48
C LYS A 94 14.07 4.76 3.04
N VAL A 95 15.27 4.68 3.54
CA VAL A 95 15.79 3.44 4.09
C VAL A 95 14.97 3.01 5.30
N LEU A 96 14.65 3.96 6.18
CA LEU A 96 13.89 3.65 7.36
C LEU A 96 12.49 3.13 7.01
N SER A 97 11.84 3.76 6.03
CA SER A 97 10.53 3.33 5.61
C SER A 97 10.54 1.90 5.07
N LEU A 98 11.53 1.61 4.26
CA LEU A 98 11.61 0.27 3.69
C LEU A 98 11.93 -0.77 4.76
N GLU A 99 12.74 -0.41 5.74
CA GLU A 99 13.05 -1.34 6.80
C GLU A 99 11.86 -1.63 7.70
N ILE A 100 10.97 -0.67 7.84
CA ILE A 100 9.81 -0.87 8.67
C ILE A 100 8.76 -1.74 7.99
N GLY A 101 8.80 -1.85 6.69
CA GLY A 101 7.85 -2.69 6.00
C GLY A 101 7.17 -2.09 4.80
N CYS A 102 7.57 -0.88 4.40
CA CYS A 102 7.02 -0.32 3.19
C CYS A 102 7.61 -1.05 2.00
N ASP A 103 6.81 -1.23 0.99
CA ASP A 103 7.23 -1.95 -0.21
C ASP A 103 7.88 -1.03 -1.23
N ASP A 104 7.62 0.24 -1.16
CA ASP A 104 8.20 1.18 -2.09
C ASP A 104 8.10 2.59 -1.51
N PHE A 105 8.80 3.53 -2.12
CA PHE A 105 8.88 4.91 -1.63
C PHE A 105 8.98 5.83 -2.85
N MET A 106 8.14 6.86 -2.88
CA MET A 106 8.17 7.83 -3.96
C MET A 106 8.05 9.23 -3.41
N THR A 107 8.44 10.23 -4.18
CA THR A 107 8.22 11.60 -3.77
C THR A 107 6.83 12.02 -4.21
N LYS A 108 6.29 13.07 -3.59
CA LYS A 108 4.94 13.50 -3.87
C LYS A 108 4.79 14.18 -5.22
N ASP A 109 5.88 14.55 -5.87
CA ASP A 109 5.79 15.12 -7.19
C ASP A 109 5.90 14.02 -8.25
N PHE A 110 5.30 12.89 -7.99
CA PHE A 110 5.38 11.74 -8.86
C PHE A 110 4.73 11.96 -10.21
N ASP A 111 5.18 11.22 -11.18
CA ASP A 111 4.53 11.16 -12.48
C ASP A 111 3.40 10.14 -12.35
N SER A 112 2.21 10.49 -12.83
CA SER A 112 1.05 9.62 -12.68
C SER A 112 1.26 8.25 -13.29
N ARG A 113 1.93 8.17 -14.42
CA ARG A 113 2.15 6.89 -15.05
C ARG A 113 3.10 6.02 -14.24
N GLU A 114 4.08 6.66 -13.63
CA GLU A 114 5.01 5.92 -12.79
C GLU A 114 4.29 5.41 -11.54
N LEU A 115 3.44 6.23 -10.95
CA LEU A 115 2.70 5.80 -9.78
C LEU A 115 1.85 4.58 -10.09
N ILE A 116 1.10 4.62 -11.18
CA ILE A 116 0.24 3.50 -11.54
C ILE A 116 1.07 2.25 -11.82
N ALA A 117 2.20 2.40 -12.49
CA ALA A 117 3.06 1.26 -12.78
C ALA A 117 3.58 0.62 -11.50
N ARG A 118 3.95 1.46 -10.52
CA ARG A 118 4.46 0.92 -9.26
C ARG A 118 3.34 0.25 -8.46
N ILE A 119 2.16 0.84 -8.44
CA ILE A 119 1.04 0.23 -7.74
C ILE A 119 0.73 -1.13 -8.35
N ARG A 120 0.67 -1.21 -9.67
CA ARG A 120 0.38 -2.48 -10.32
C ARG A 120 1.44 -3.52 -10.00
N ALA A 121 2.69 -3.12 -10.03
CA ALA A 121 3.77 -4.06 -9.76
C ALA A 121 3.71 -4.56 -8.33
N ILE A 122 3.45 -3.67 -7.40
CA ILE A 122 3.43 -4.04 -5.98
C ILE A 122 2.24 -4.94 -5.69
N VAL A 123 1.07 -4.60 -6.20
CA VAL A 123 -0.12 -5.40 -5.95
C VAL A 123 0.04 -6.77 -6.62
N ARG A 124 0.60 -6.80 -7.82
CA ARG A 124 0.78 -8.05 -8.51
C ARG A 124 1.74 -8.95 -7.76
N ARG A 125 2.84 -8.41 -7.27
CA ARG A 125 3.79 -9.21 -6.53
C ARG A 125 3.18 -9.79 -5.27
N SER A 126 2.37 -9.00 -4.60
CA SER A 126 1.73 -9.42 -3.38
C SER A 126 0.84 -10.62 -3.61
N HIS A 127 0.21 -10.70 -4.77
CA HIS A 127 -0.68 -11.81 -5.02
C HIS A 127 -0.05 -12.96 -5.79
N SER A 128 0.99 -12.71 -6.50
CA SER A 128 1.54 -13.77 -7.30
C SER A 128 2.61 -14.57 -6.62
N ASN A 129 2.96 -14.21 -5.44
CA ASN A 129 3.89 -14.94 -4.72
C ASN A 129 3.53 -16.34 -4.58
N ILE A 130 2.34 -16.59 -4.30
CA ILE A 130 1.91 -17.89 -4.03
C ILE A 130 2.16 -18.87 -5.11
N PRO A 131 1.79 -18.64 -6.27
CA PRO A 131 1.97 -19.60 -7.31
C PRO A 131 3.40 -19.99 -7.51
N ASP A 132 4.21 -19.05 -7.54
CA ASP A 132 5.54 -19.32 -7.76
C ASP A 132 6.11 -20.21 -6.82
N LEU A 133 5.96 -19.94 -5.67
CA LEU A 133 6.50 -20.68 -4.68
C LEU A 133 6.15 -22.04 -4.76
N SER A 134 4.98 -22.26 -4.96
CA SER A 134 4.57 -23.58 -4.89
C SER A 134 5.33 -24.37 -5.88
N THR A 135 5.64 -23.84 -6.94
CA THR A 135 6.26 -24.66 -7.90
C THR A 135 7.59 -25.02 -7.43
N LEU A 136 8.23 -24.17 -6.87
CA LEU A 136 9.48 -24.44 -6.48
C LEU A 136 9.63 -25.38 -5.47
N SER A 137 9.24 -25.24 -4.51
CA SER A 137 9.51 -26.12 -3.54
C SER A 137 8.68 -26.18 -2.55
N GLY A 138 7.92 -25.85 -2.51
CA GLY A 138 7.15 -25.96 -1.54
C GLY A 138 7.57 -25.74 -0.34
N THR A 139 8.36 -25.22 -0.21
CA THR A 139 8.83 -25.10 0.98
C THR A 139 8.10 -24.29 1.72
N SER A 140 8.14 -23.50 1.78
CA SER A 140 7.68 -22.69 2.61
C SER A 140 6.55 -22.53 2.97
N PRO A 141 6.23 -22.58 2.83
CA PRO A 141 5.14 -22.52 3.04
C PRO A 141 4.60 -22.19 4.10
N SER A 142 4.43 -22.50 4.34
CA SER A 142 4.03 -22.53 5.39
C SER A 142 3.78 -21.47 6.13
N ALA A 143 4.47 -21.28 6.74
CA ALA A 143 4.38 -20.36 7.65
C ALA A 143 3.62 -19.27 7.33
N ASP A 144 3.99 -18.73 6.48
CA ASP A 144 3.41 -17.62 6.22
C ASP A 144 2.04 -17.62 6.17
N SER A 145 1.60 -18.51 5.79
CA SER A 145 0.26 -18.52 5.63
C SER A 145 -0.46 -18.10 6.78
N ASP A 146 -0.01 -18.40 7.85
CA ASP A 146 -0.74 -18.06 8.95
C ASP A 146 -0.95 -16.71 9.12
N SER A 147 0.00 -15.99 8.97
CA SER A 147 -0.13 -14.66 9.33
C SER A 147 -1.19 -14.03 8.59
N SER A 148 -1.36 -14.40 7.43
CA SER A 148 -2.31 -13.68 6.70
C SER A 148 -3.66 -13.84 7.23
N ALA A 149 -3.89 -14.78 7.90
CA ALA A 149 -5.21 -14.98 8.35
C ALA A 149 -5.69 -13.90 9.22
N LYS A 150 -4.87 -13.09 9.71
CA LYS A 150 -5.32 -12.09 10.54
C LYS A 150 -6.06 -11.07 9.88
N CYS A 151 -5.83 -10.82 8.74
CA CYS A 151 -6.57 -9.82 8.07
C CYS A 151 -7.79 -10.39 7.50
#